data_d8cf45a0a96377798cc25109865bfc81
#
_entry.id   d8cf45a0a96377798cc25109865bfc81
#
_cell.length_a   1.000
_cell.length_b   1.000
_cell.length_c   1.000
_cell.angle_alpha   90.00
_cell.angle_beta   90.00
_cell.angle_gamma   90.00
#
_symmetry.space_group_name_H-M   'P 1'
#
loop_
_entity.id
_entity.type
_entity.pdbx_description
1 polymer ?
#
loop_
_entity_poly.entity_id
_entity_poly.type
_entity_poly.pdbx_seq_one_letter_code
_entity_poly.pdbx_strand_id
1 'polypeptide(L)'
;MSSAAFHLPAVLVVATLGLGACATTRSSSTAATDQHGRLTELSRVQGPIVLCEHKVPESVCTRHHPELVAQFKRAGDWCAPHGVPESQCLECHPDLTFDPLPKLPADADVVWLSRQGEDVPDLDTHAVKGKVTVFDFYADWCAACRKVDGHVFKRLASNDRTLAYRKINIVSWETPVAQRYMQEVPSLPLLVVYARDGKRFKSMHGADLDALEKAISEAATR
;
A
#
# COMPACT_ATOMS: atom_id res chain seq x y z
N MET A 1 -57.52 68.03 3.95
CA MET A 1 -57.97 67.88 2.61
C MET A 1 -57.40 66.54 2.11
N SER A 2 -58.31 65.57 2.11
CA SER A 2 -58.56 64.60 0.99
C SER A 2 -57.44 63.71 0.60
N SER A 3 -57.57 62.45 0.46
CA SER A 3 -58.70 61.56 0.24
C SER A 3 -58.20 60.10 0.47
N ALA A 4 -59.14 59.32 0.95
CA ALA A 4 -59.00 57.88 1.07
C ALA A 4 -59.11 57.21 -0.27
N ALA A 5 -58.40 56.10 -0.42
CA ALA A 5 -58.76 55.04 -1.40
C ALA A 5 -58.47 53.67 -0.82
N PHE A 6 -59.54 52.98 -0.50
CA PHE A 6 -59.63 51.56 -0.17
C PHE A 6 -59.28 50.70 -1.40
N HIS A 7 -58.46 49.69 -1.26
CA HIS A 7 -58.54 48.51 -2.12
C HIS A 7 -58.25 47.26 -1.31
N LEU A 8 -59.21 46.40 -1.23
CA LEU A 8 -59.24 45.05 -0.65
C LEU A 8 -58.61 44.01 -1.62
N PRO A 9 -58.46 42.79 -1.17
CA PRO A 9 -57.25 42.00 -1.41
C PRO A 9 -57.46 40.95 -2.53
N ALA A 10 -56.39 40.67 -3.22
CA ALA A 10 -56.30 39.47 -4.03
C ALA A 10 -55.62 38.36 -3.25
N VAL A 11 -56.39 37.33 -2.94
CA VAL A 11 -55.88 36.09 -2.32
C VAL A 11 -55.12 35.34 -3.43
N LEU A 12 -53.81 35.33 -3.34
CA LEU A 12 -52.98 34.51 -4.20
C LEU A 12 -52.65 33.21 -3.48
N VAL A 13 -53.28 32.14 -3.92
CA VAL A 13 -52.93 30.78 -3.50
C VAL A 13 -51.58 30.45 -4.12
N VAL A 14 -50.51 30.48 -3.35
CA VAL A 14 -49.20 30.00 -3.77
C VAL A 14 -49.12 28.51 -3.50
N ALA A 15 -49.19 27.72 -4.54
CA ALA A 15 -48.88 26.32 -4.52
C ALA A 15 -47.37 26.16 -4.25
N THR A 16 -47.00 25.70 -3.07
CA THR A 16 -45.61 25.33 -2.76
C THR A 16 -45.26 24.02 -3.44
N LEU A 17 -44.62 24.12 -4.59
CA LEU A 17 -43.88 23.01 -5.17
C LEU A 17 -42.67 22.72 -4.29
N GLY A 18 -42.72 21.62 -3.57
CA GLY A 18 -41.61 21.09 -2.80
C GLY A 18 -40.45 20.69 -3.73
N LEU A 19 -39.46 21.55 -3.83
CA LEU A 19 -38.18 21.19 -4.36
C LEU A 19 -37.49 20.27 -3.35
N GLY A 20 -37.56 18.97 -3.60
CA GLY A 20 -36.72 17.98 -2.92
C GLY A 20 -35.26 18.31 -3.15
N ALA A 21 -34.60 18.92 -2.18
CA ALA A 21 -33.18 19.01 -2.14
C ALA A 21 -32.62 17.58 -2.01
N CYS A 22 -32.15 17.01 -3.09
CA CYS A 22 -31.21 15.89 -3.02
C CYS A 22 -29.97 16.37 -2.28
N ALA A 23 -29.95 16.14 -0.98
CA ALA A 23 -28.74 16.18 -0.20
C ALA A 23 -27.84 15.06 -0.75
N THR A 24 -26.92 15.42 -1.65
CA THR A 24 -25.77 14.60 -1.95
C THR A 24 -24.95 14.53 -0.68
N THR A 25 -25.25 13.55 0.15
CA THR A 25 -24.33 13.10 1.17
C THR A 25 -23.06 12.69 0.44
N ARG A 26 -22.05 13.55 0.43
CA ARG A 26 -20.68 13.13 0.20
C ARG A 26 -20.38 12.09 1.26
N SER A 27 -20.57 10.84 0.89
CA SER A 27 -20.06 9.71 1.63
C SER A 27 -18.56 9.92 1.67
N SER A 28 -18.04 10.33 2.82
CA SER A 28 -16.63 10.22 3.12
C SER A 28 -16.36 8.73 3.00
N SER A 29 -15.78 8.34 1.89
CA SER A 29 -15.23 7.01 1.68
C SER A 29 -14.04 6.88 2.63
N THR A 30 -14.33 6.63 3.90
CA THR A 30 -13.46 5.82 4.73
C THR A 30 -13.30 4.53 3.91
N ALA A 31 -12.08 4.23 3.48
CA ALA A 31 -11.79 3.03 2.75
C ALA A 31 -12.31 1.84 3.57
N ALA A 32 -13.57 1.49 3.34
CA ALA A 32 -14.12 0.23 3.78
C ALA A 32 -13.23 -0.80 3.09
N THR A 33 -12.43 -1.48 3.88
CA THR A 33 -11.62 -2.59 3.43
C THR A 33 -12.58 -3.54 2.75
N ASP A 34 -12.60 -3.53 1.43
CA ASP A 34 -13.33 -4.51 0.65
C ASP A 34 -12.74 -5.86 1.04
N GLN A 35 -13.46 -6.60 1.89
CA GLN A 35 -12.98 -7.90 2.38
C GLN A 35 -12.68 -8.84 1.23
N HIS A 36 -13.42 -8.72 0.12
CA HIS A 36 -13.18 -9.51 -1.07
C HIS A 36 -11.85 -9.14 -1.75
N GLY A 37 -11.58 -7.85 -1.96
CA GLY A 37 -10.32 -7.38 -2.51
C GLY A 37 -9.12 -7.71 -1.62
N ARG A 38 -9.29 -7.64 -0.30
CA ARG A 38 -8.27 -8.05 0.67
C ARG A 38 -7.98 -9.56 0.59
N LEU A 39 -9.01 -10.39 0.54
CA LEU A 39 -8.85 -11.85 0.44
C LEU A 39 -8.19 -12.25 -0.88
N THR A 40 -8.56 -11.60 -1.99
CA THR A 40 -7.94 -11.82 -3.30
C THR A 40 -6.46 -11.45 -3.26
N GLU A 41 -6.11 -10.32 -2.67
CA GLU A 41 -4.72 -9.87 -2.56
C GLU A 41 -3.89 -10.77 -1.63
N LEU A 42 -4.44 -11.17 -0.49
CA LEU A 42 -3.78 -12.14 0.39
C LEU A 42 -3.54 -13.47 -0.32
N SER A 43 -4.51 -13.96 -1.10
CA SER A 43 -4.34 -15.19 -1.90
C SER A 43 -3.25 -15.03 -2.95
N ARG A 44 -3.13 -13.85 -3.59
CA ARG A 44 -2.07 -13.56 -4.56
C ARG A 44 -0.68 -13.57 -3.93
N VAL A 45 -0.50 -12.91 -2.78
CA VAL A 45 0.82 -12.78 -2.13
C VAL A 45 1.21 -14.00 -1.29
N GLN A 46 0.25 -14.78 -0.80
CA GLN A 46 0.47 -15.98 0.02
C GLN A 46 0.23 -17.29 -0.74
N GLY A 47 -0.14 -17.19 -2.00
CA GLY A 47 -0.34 -18.35 -2.88
C GLY A 47 0.95 -19.13 -3.15
N PRO A 48 0.84 -20.31 -3.74
CA PRO A 48 2.00 -21.09 -4.13
C PRO A 48 2.84 -20.29 -5.15
N ILE A 49 4.15 -20.31 -4.97
CA ILE A 49 5.07 -19.73 -5.95
C ILE A 49 5.23 -20.74 -7.08
N VAL A 50 4.87 -20.32 -8.30
CA VAL A 50 5.09 -21.10 -9.52
C VAL A 50 6.48 -20.74 -10.05
N LEU A 51 7.36 -21.72 -10.10
CA LEU A 51 8.68 -21.59 -10.71
C LEU A 51 8.61 -21.95 -12.20
N CYS A 52 9.24 -21.15 -13.02
CA CYS A 52 9.40 -21.43 -14.45
C CYS A 52 10.60 -22.39 -14.69
N GLU A 53 10.87 -22.74 -15.96
CA GLU A 53 12.01 -23.57 -16.36
C GLU A 53 13.37 -22.96 -15.96
N HIS A 54 13.43 -21.65 -15.71
CA HIS A 54 14.62 -20.95 -15.21
C HIS A 54 14.80 -21.08 -13.69
N LYS A 55 13.92 -21.84 -13.01
CA LYS A 55 13.90 -22.11 -11.55
C LYS A 55 13.73 -20.87 -10.68
N VAL A 56 13.13 -19.83 -11.23
CA VAL A 56 12.75 -18.58 -10.53
C VAL A 56 11.25 -18.36 -10.63
N PRO A 57 10.66 -17.52 -9.75
CA PRO A 57 9.21 -17.25 -9.83
C PRO A 57 8.83 -16.70 -11.21
N GLU A 58 7.88 -17.39 -11.87
CA GLU A 58 7.48 -17.07 -13.25
C GLU A 58 7.06 -15.61 -13.41
N SER A 59 6.30 -15.09 -12.45
CA SER A 59 5.76 -13.73 -12.48
C SER A 59 6.81 -12.61 -12.45
N VAL A 60 8.05 -12.91 -12.11
CA VAL A 60 9.16 -11.94 -12.03
C VAL A 60 10.40 -12.38 -12.81
N CYS A 61 10.32 -13.47 -13.53
CA CYS A 61 11.41 -13.97 -14.37
C CYS A 61 11.69 -13.02 -15.53
N THR A 62 12.86 -12.40 -15.56
CA THR A 62 13.22 -11.43 -16.61
C THR A 62 13.38 -12.02 -18.00
N ARG A 63 13.43 -13.34 -18.13
CA ARG A 63 13.43 -14.03 -19.43
C ARG A 63 12.00 -14.16 -19.99
N HIS A 64 10.99 -14.22 -19.11
CA HIS A 64 9.57 -14.19 -19.48
C HIS A 64 8.99 -12.76 -19.47
N HIS A 65 9.56 -11.90 -18.63
CA HIS A 65 9.15 -10.52 -18.41
C HIS A 65 10.32 -9.56 -18.64
N PRO A 66 10.77 -9.38 -19.91
CA PRO A 66 11.91 -8.51 -20.23
C PRO A 66 11.67 -7.04 -19.88
N GLU A 67 10.41 -6.61 -19.76
CA GLU A 67 10.00 -5.28 -19.30
C GLU A 67 10.46 -4.98 -17.86
N LEU A 68 10.71 -6.02 -17.04
CA LEU A 68 11.18 -5.85 -15.66
C LEU A 68 12.69 -5.57 -15.58
N VAL A 69 13.46 -5.81 -16.63
CA VAL A 69 14.93 -5.64 -16.62
C VAL A 69 15.33 -4.22 -16.18
N ALA A 70 14.65 -3.21 -16.71
CA ALA A 70 14.93 -1.82 -16.36
C ALA A 70 14.66 -1.53 -14.86
N GLN A 71 13.62 -2.15 -14.31
CA GLN A 71 13.23 -1.99 -12.90
C GLN A 71 14.29 -2.60 -11.97
N PHE A 72 14.72 -3.82 -12.26
CA PHE A 72 15.78 -4.49 -11.49
C PHE A 72 17.12 -3.73 -11.56
N LYS A 73 17.52 -3.25 -12.75
CA LYS A 73 18.75 -2.45 -12.90
C LYS A 73 18.67 -1.14 -12.10
N ARG A 74 17.55 -0.45 -12.15
CA ARG A 74 17.35 0.78 -11.39
C ARG A 74 17.36 0.55 -9.87
N ALA A 75 16.85 -0.60 -9.43
CA ALA A 75 16.88 -1.01 -8.03
C ALA A 75 18.27 -1.47 -7.55
N GLY A 76 19.26 -1.55 -8.42
CA GLY A 76 20.59 -2.09 -8.11
C GLY A 76 20.63 -3.61 -7.95
N ASP A 77 19.56 -4.30 -8.35
CA ASP A 77 19.42 -5.76 -8.28
C ASP A 77 19.71 -6.36 -9.69
N TRP A 78 20.98 -6.32 -10.10
CA TRP A 78 21.35 -6.80 -11.43
C TRP A 78 22.73 -7.46 -11.45
N CYS A 79 22.75 -8.74 -11.73
CA CYS A 79 23.96 -9.53 -11.95
C CYS A 79 24.45 -9.34 -13.41
N ALA A 80 25.38 -8.41 -13.60
CA ALA A 80 25.90 -8.09 -14.93
C ALA A 80 26.56 -9.28 -15.64
N PRO A 81 27.34 -10.15 -14.98
CA PRO A 81 27.97 -11.31 -15.62
C PRO A 81 26.96 -12.31 -16.20
N HIS A 82 25.82 -12.52 -15.54
CA HIS A 82 24.83 -13.54 -15.93
C HIS A 82 23.57 -12.95 -16.59
N GLY A 83 23.45 -11.61 -16.63
CA GLY A 83 22.35 -10.92 -17.33
C GLY A 83 20.96 -11.18 -16.75
N VAL A 84 20.88 -11.38 -15.44
CA VAL A 84 19.64 -11.61 -14.66
C VAL A 84 19.67 -10.76 -13.38
N PRO A 85 18.54 -10.57 -12.68
CA PRO A 85 18.58 -9.98 -11.35
C PRO A 85 19.49 -10.75 -10.39
N GLU A 86 20.23 -10.04 -9.53
CA GLU A 86 21.08 -10.66 -8.51
C GLU A 86 20.26 -11.58 -7.59
N SER A 87 19.05 -11.14 -7.24
CA SER A 87 18.06 -11.89 -6.44
C SER A 87 17.51 -13.14 -7.15
N GLN A 88 17.84 -13.38 -8.41
CA GLN A 88 17.44 -14.53 -9.22
C GLN A 88 18.64 -15.28 -9.80
N CYS A 89 19.85 -14.86 -9.48
CA CYS A 89 21.06 -15.40 -10.05
C CYS A 89 21.50 -16.68 -9.32
N LEU A 90 21.04 -17.83 -9.80
CA LEU A 90 21.39 -19.14 -9.23
C LEU A 90 22.87 -19.53 -9.47
N GLU A 91 23.55 -18.91 -10.43
CA GLU A 91 24.98 -19.10 -10.66
C GLU A 91 25.82 -18.46 -9.54
N CYS A 92 25.42 -17.25 -9.07
CA CYS A 92 26.09 -16.58 -7.97
C CYS A 92 25.60 -17.08 -6.59
N HIS A 93 24.33 -17.47 -6.51
CA HIS A 93 23.63 -17.84 -5.29
C HIS A 93 22.91 -19.19 -5.48
N PRO A 94 23.64 -20.33 -5.48
CA PRO A 94 23.04 -21.63 -5.76
C PRO A 94 22.03 -22.10 -4.71
N ASP A 95 22.05 -21.52 -3.52
CA ASP A 95 21.13 -21.83 -2.40
C ASP A 95 19.89 -20.92 -2.37
N LEU A 96 19.66 -20.10 -3.40
CA LEU A 96 18.46 -19.28 -3.46
C LEU A 96 17.20 -20.14 -3.40
N THR A 97 16.30 -19.79 -2.49
CA THR A 97 14.97 -20.38 -2.36
C THR A 97 13.90 -19.31 -2.51
N PHE A 98 12.72 -19.73 -2.96
CA PHE A 98 11.56 -18.87 -3.15
C PHE A 98 10.39 -19.40 -2.35
N ASP A 99 10.43 -19.17 -1.03
CA ASP A 99 9.41 -19.67 -0.13
C ASP A 99 8.13 -18.81 -0.13
N PRO A 100 6.95 -19.41 0.09
CA PRO A 100 5.73 -18.65 0.27
C PRO A 100 5.77 -17.81 1.56
N LEU A 101 5.06 -16.68 1.54
CA LEU A 101 4.94 -15.84 2.73
C LEU A 101 4.12 -16.55 3.83
N PRO A 102 4.39 -16.24 5.12
CA PRO A 102 3.60 -16.77 6.23
C PRO A 102 2.11 -16.47 6.08
N LYS A 103 1.26 -17.44 6.41
CA LYS A 103 -0.20 -17.24 6.40
C LYS A 103 -0.62 -16.27 7.49
N LEU A 104 -1.45 -15.30 7.13
CA LEU A 104 -2.01 -14.33 8.06
C LEU A 104 -3.37 -14.78 8.59
N PRO A 105 -3.68 -14.51 9.87
CA PRO A 105 -5.03 -14.67 10.39
C PRO A 105 -5.98 -13.69 9.69
N ALA A 106 -7.27 -14.06 9.61
CA ALA A 106 -8.28 -13.30 8.88
C ALA A 106 -8.47 -11.86 9.37
N ASP A 107 -8.12 -11.59 10.62
CA ASP A 107 -8.24 -10.30 11.29
C ASP A 107 -6.90 -9.54 11.40
N ALA A 108 -5.82 -10.01 10.78
CA ALA A 108 -4.57 -9.24 10.69
C ALA A 108 -4.82 -7.88 10.02
N ASP A 109 -4.25 -6.81 10.56
CA ASP A 109 -4.49 -5.45 10.06
C ASP A 109 -3.54 -5.14 8.88
N VAL A 110 -3.87 -5.69 7.72
CA VAL A 110 -3.14 -5.46 6.46
C VAL A 110 -4.07 -4.87 5.43
N VAL A 111 -3.70 -3.73 4.84
CA VAL A 111 -4.48 -3.05 3.81
C VAL A 111 -3.58 -2.67 2.63
N TRP A 112 -4.02 -2.97 1.41
CA TRP A 112 -3.39 -2.48 0.18
C TRP A 112 -4.00 -1.15 -0.21
N LEU A 113 -3.23 -0.06 -0.07
CA LEU A 113 -3.64 1.30 -0.42
C LEU A 113 -3.47 1.57 -1.92
N SER A 114 -2.46 0.97 -2.53
CA SER A 114 -2.24 0.99 -3.98
C SER A 114 -1.88 -0.41 -4.46
N ARG A 115 -2.47 -0.85 -5.58
CA ARG A 115 -2.22 -2.15 -6.21
C ARG A 115 -1.60 -2.03 -7.60
N GLN A 116 -1.92 -0.96 -8.30
CA GLN A 116 -1.50 -0.70 -9.69
C GLN A 116 -0.74 0.62 -9.83
N GLY A 117 -0.11 1.10 -8.75
CA GLY A 117 0.63 2.35 -8.76
C GLY A 117 -0.24 3.60 -8.63
N GLU A 118 -1.50 3.43 -8.18
CA GLU A 118 -2.42 4.54 -7.93
C GLU A 118 -1.85 5.48 -6.87
N ASP A 119 -2.13 6.77 -7.02
CA ASP A 119 -1.69 7.79 -6.08
C ASP A 119 -2.32 7.60 -4.69
N VAL A 120 -1.49 7.79 -3.66
CA VAL A 120 -1.91 7.81 -2.25
C VAL A 120 -1.52 9.18 -1.70
N PRO A 121 -2.40 10.18 -1.78
CA PRO A 121 -2.03 11.58 -1.55
C PRO A 121 -1.55 11.88 -0.13
N ASP A 122 -2.11 11.19 0.87
CA ASP A 122 -1.89 11.49 2.27
C ASP A 122 -1.82 10.21 3.11
N LEU A 123 -0.63 9.89 3.61
CA LEU A 123 -0.41 8.72 4.47
C LEU A 123 -1.00 8.90 5.86
N ASP A 124 -1.10 10.14 6.37
CA ASP A 124 -1.55 10.41 7.73
C ASP A 124 -3.00 9.91 7.93
N THR A 125 -3.82 9.98 6.87
CA THR A 125 -5.22 9.51 6.90
C THR A 125 -5.35 7.99 7.03
N HIS A 126 -4.27 7.25 6.75
CA HIS A 126 -4.22 5.78 6.79
C HIS A 126 -3.48 5.24 8.01
N ALA A 127 -2.90 6.13 8.83
CA ALA A 127 -2.29 5.76 10.10
C ALA A 127 -3.37 5.37 11.12
N VAL A 128 -3.12 4.29 11.86
CA VAL A 128 -4.09 3.73 12.82
C VAL A 128 -3.72 4.17 14.23
N LYS A 129 -4.51 5.06 14.82
CA LYS A 129 -4.33 5.46 16.22
C LYS A 129 -4.43 4.26 17.14
N GLY A 130 -3.53 4.19 18.11
CA GLY A 130 -3.41 3.06 19.04
C GLY A 130 -2.56 1.90 18.52
N LYS A 131 -2.16 1.91 17.25
CA LYS A 131 -1.25 0.92 16.67
C LYS A 131 -0.02 1.60 16.06
N VAL A 132 1.09 0.89 16.00
CA VAL A 132 2.18 1.26 15.11
C VAL A 132 1.72 0.97 13.68
N THR A 133 1.82 1.94 12.77
CA THR A 133 1.49 1.72 11.36
C THR A 133 2.77 1.73 10.53
N VAL A 134 3.00 0.67 9.78
CA VAL A 134 4.10 0.58 8.82
C VAL A 134 3.53 0.69 7.42
N PHE A 135 3.91 1.72 6.69
CA PHE A 135 3.68 1.86 5.25
C PHE A 135 4.87 1.25 4.53
N ASP A 136 4.60 0.36 3.60
CA ASP A 136 5.58 -0.32 2.78
C ASP A 136 5.33 -0.03 1.30
N PHE A 137 6.19 0.79 0.73
CA PHE A 137 6.25 1.01 -0.71
C PHE A 137 7.09 -0.09 -1.32
N TYR A 138 6.45 -0.94 -2.06
CA TYR A 138 7.03 -2.16 -2.63
C TYR A 138 6.73 -2.29 -4.13
N ALA A 139 7.35 -3.26 -4.76
CA ALA A 139 6.95 -3.76 -6.07
C ALA A 139 6.96 -5.29 -6.06
N ASP A 140 6.12 -5.92 -6.89
CA ASP A 140 6.02 -7.38 -6.96
C ASP A 140 7.34 -8.05 -7.38
N TRP A 141 8.16 -7.35 -8.16
CA TRP A 141 9.49 -7.79 -8.59
C TRP A 141 10.60 -7.56 -7.55
N CYS A 142 10.35 -6.81 -6.46
CA CYS A 142 11.37 -6.43 -5.46
C CYS A 142 11.62 -7.55 -4.45
N ALA A 143 12.73 -8.25 -4.58
CA ALA A 143 13.11 -9.33 -3.64
C ALA A 143 13.37 -8.82 -2.21
N ALA A 144 13.97 -7.62 -2.06
CA ALA A 144 14.17 -6.99 -0.75
C ALA A 144 12.83 -6.70 -0.04
N CYS A 145 11.81 -6.26 -0.80
CA CYS A 145 10.46 -6.03 -0.27
C CYS A 145 9.85 -7.34 0.25
N ARG A 146 10.06 -8.45 -0.47
CA ARG A 146 9.58 -9.76 -0.03
C ARG A 146 10.21 -10.22 1.29
N LYS A 147 11.49 -9.86 1.56
CA LYS A 147 12.12 -10.11 2.87
C LYS A 147 11.41 -9.33 4.00
N VAL A 148 11.06 -8.08 3.74
CA VAL A 148 10.28 -7.25 4.69
C VAL A 148 8.90 -7.85 4.91
N ASP A 149 8.20 -8.25 3.85
CA ASP A 149 6.91 -8.95 3.96
C ASP A 149 7.02 -10.20 4.84
N GLY A 150 8.03 -11.03 4.60
CA GLY A 150 8.26 -12.23 5.40
C GLY A 150 8.43 -11.93 6.89
N HIS A 151 9.15 -10.85 7.23
CA HIS A 151 9.36 -10.41 8.60
C HIS A 151 8.07 -9.88 9.25
N VAL A 152 7.40 -8.94 8.60
CA VAL A 152 6.16 -8.32 9.12
C VAL A 152 5.03 -9.34 9.21
N PHE A 153 4.91 -10.23 8.22
CA PHE A 153 3.89 -11.28 8.22
C PHE A 153 4.10 -12.29 9.36
N LYS A 154 5.35 -12.63 9.70
CA LYS A 154 5.63 -13.46 10.90
C LYS A 154 5.11 -12.81 12.18
N ARG A 155 5.31 -11.50 12.36
CA ARG A 155 4.75 -10.77 13.51
C ARG A 155 3.22 -10.83 13.54
N LEU A 156 2.58 -10.49 12.42
CA LEU A 156 1.13 -10.49 12.30
C LEU A 156 0.54 -11.91 12.47
N ALA A 157 1.23 -12.94 11.96
CA ALA A 157 0.85 -14.33 12.16
C ALA A 157 0.93 -14.79 13.63
N SER A 158 1.86 -14.19 14.41
CA SER A 158 1.95 -14.38 15.87
C SER A 158 0.91 -13.58 16.64
N ASN A 159 -0.13 -13.09 15.98
CA ASN A 159 -1.24 -12.35 16.58
C ASN A 159 -0.87 -10.96 17.15
N ASP A 160 0.13 -10.29 16.56
CA ASP A 160 0.46 -8.92 16.94
C ASP A 160 -0.67 -7.96 16.49
N ARG A 161 -1.53 -7.60 17.44
CA ARG A 161 -2.66 -6.67 17.22
C ARG A 161 -2.27 -5.20 17.35
N THR A 162 -1.04 -4.91 17.74
CA THR A 162 -0.52 -3.55 17.92
C THR A 162 0.08 -2.98 16.64
N LEU A 163 0.19 -3.80 15.59
CA LEU A 163 0.75 -3.46 14.30
C LEU A 163 -0.33 -3.36 13.22
N ALA A 164 -0.27 -2.32 12.42
CA ALA A 164 -1.02 -2.14 11.19
C ALA A 164 -0.04 -2.06 10.01
N TYR A 165 -0.32 -2.79 8.92
CA TYR A 165 0.55 -2.84 7.74
C TYR A 165 -0.18 -2.29 6.52
N ARG A 166 0.38 -1.26 5.89
CA ARG A 166 -0.21 -0.55 4.75
C ARG A 166 0.69 -0.75 3.54
N LYS A 167 0.20 -1.54 2.59
CA LYS A 167 0.94 -1.92 1.39
C LYS A 167 0.66 -0.95 0.24
N ILE A 168 1.71 -0.47 -0.41
CA ILE A 168 1.64 0.47 -1.52
C ILE A 168 2.51 -0.08 -2.65
N ASN A 169 1.88 -0.76 -3.62
CA ASN A 169 2.58 -1.27 -4.79
C ASN A 169 2.90 -0.10 -5.73
N ILE A 170 4.17 0.18 -5.92
CA ILE A 170 4.57 1.19 -6.90
C ILE A 170 4.52 0.66 -8.34
N VAL A 171 4.51 -0.65 -8.53
CA VAL A 171 4.59 -1.34 -9.83
C VAL A 171 5.87 -1.02 -10.59
N SER A 172 6.11 0.25 -10.89
CA SER A 172 7.32 0.80 -11.51
C SER A 172 7.61 2.20 -10.97
N TRP A 173 8.79 2.72 -11.29
CA TRP A 173 9.24 4.04 -10.86
C TRP A 173 8.48 5.21 -11.53
N GLU A 174 7.72 4.92 -12.59
CA GLU A 174 7.00 5.90 -13.41
C GLU A 174 5.55 6.12 -12.98
N THR A 175 5.05 5.32 -12.04
CA THR A 175 3.66 5.41 -11.57
C THR A 175 3.41 6.65 -10.71
N PRO A 176 2.16 7.09 -10.58
CA PRO A 176 1.82 8.28 -9.79
C PRO A 176 2.32 8.22 -8.34
N VAL A 177 2.16 7.09 -7.65
CA VAL A 177 2.63 6.94 -6.27
C VAL A 177 4.15 6.94 -6.19
N ALA A 178 4.85 6.35 -7.15
CA ALA A 178 6.31 6.38 -7.20
C ALA A 178 6.81 7.80 -7.44
N GLN A 179 6.19 8.54 -8.35
CA GLN A 179 6.54 9.94 -8.63
C GLN A 179 6.33 10.84 -7.40
N ARG A 180 5.37 10.52 -6.55
CA ARG A 180 5.13 11.28 -5.31
C ARG A 180 6.17 11.00 -4.23
N TYR A 181 6.54 9.72 -4.02
CA TYR A 181 7.29 9.31 -2.82
C TYR A 181 8.71 8.84 -3.09
N MET A 182 9.05 8.46 -4.34
CA MET A 182 10.29 7.76 -4.64
C MET A 182 11.33 8.60 -5.40
N GLN A 183 11.10 9.90 -5.61
CA GLN A 183 12.03 10.74 -6.41
C GLN A 183 13.44 10.81 -5.83
N GLU A 184 13.54 10.91 -4.50
CA GLU A 184 14.81 10.99 -3.78
C GLU A 184 15.15 9.67 -3.05
N VAL A 185 14.36 8.63 -3.26
CA VAL A 185 14.57 7.33 -2.61
C VAL A 185 15.37 6.42 -3.55
N PRO A 186 16.57 5.98 -3.16
CA PRO A 186 17.48 5.26 -4.05
C PRO A 186 17.05 3.81 -4.31
N SER A 187 16.28 3.20 -3.42
CA SER A 187 15.96 1.77 -3.49
C SER A 187 14.66 1.41 -2.78
N LEU A 188 14.08 0.29 -3.19
CA LEU A 188 12.95 -0.36 -2.50
C LEU A 188 13.45 -1.37 -1.45
N PRO A 189 12.62 -1.67 -0.44
CA PRO A 189 11.39 -0.95 -0.07
C PRO A 189 11.68 0.44 0.50
N LEU A 190 10.71 1.37 0.39
CA LEU A 190 10.65 2.53 1.28
C LEU A 190 9.66 2.20 2.41
N LEU A 191 10.14 2.28 3.63
CA LEU A 191 9.33 2.03 4.82
C LEU A 191 9.11 3.32 5.58
N VAL A 192 7.84 3.61 5.90
CA VAL A 192 7.48 4.78 6.71
C VAL A 192 6.71 4.28 7.93
N VAL A 193 7.28 4.50 9.12
CA VAL A 193 6.73 4.06 10.40
C VAL A 193 6.04 5.23 11.07
N TYR A 194 4.80 5.00 11.51
CA TYR A 194 4.00 5.90 12.31
C TYR A 194 3.85 5.32 13.72
N ALA A 195 3.95 6.20 14.71
CA ALA A 195 3.77 5.83 16.11
C ALA A 195 2.29 5.66 16.46
N ARG A 196 2.01 5.15 17.66
CA ARG A 196 0.65 4.89 18.14
C ARG A 196 -0.21 6.16 18.28
N ASP A 197 0.42 7.32 18.43
CA ASP A 197 -0.29 8.61 18.43
C ASP A 197 -0.77 9.06 17.04
N GLY A 198 -0.43 8.29 16.00
CA GLY A 198 -0.77 8.55 14.60
C GLY A 198 0.18 9.50 13.90
N LYS A 199 1.33 9.83 14.48
CA LYS A 199 2.32 10.71 13.87
C LYS A 199 3.45 9.92 13.19
N ARG A 200 3.93 10.47 12.10
CA ARG A 200 5.11 9.94 11.41
C ARG A 200 6.30 9.92 12.36
N PHE A 201 6.95 8.77 12.48
CA PHE A 201 8.06 8.55 13.40
C PHE A 201 9.39 8.42 12.66
N LYS A 202 9.46 7.53 11.65
CA LYS A 202 10.71 7.24 10.95
C LYS A 202 10.45 6.83 9.51
N SER A 203 11.41 7.15 8.63
CA SER A 203 11.47 6.61 7.27
C SER A 203 12.80 5.94 7.05
N MET A 204 12.81 4.84 6.29
CA MET A 204 14.00 4.10 5.91
C MET A 204 13.79 3.44 4.55
N HIS A 205 14.86 3.12 3.87
CA HIS A 205 14.81 2.38 2.61
C HIS A 205 15.71 1.14 2.67
N GLY A 206 15.41 0.14 1.82
CA GLY A 206 16.07 -1.15 1.87
C GLY A 206 15.50 -2.08 2.95
N ALA A 207 15.97 -3.33 2.96
CA ALA A 207 15.46 -4.40 3.84
C ALA A 207 16.35 -4.60 5.08
N ASP A 208 16.66 -3.54 5.80
CA ASP A 208 17.29 -3.63 7.13
C ASP A 208 16.21 -3.99 8.17
N LEU A 209 16.09 -5.31 8.43
CA LEU A 209 15.05 -5.83 9.30
C LEU A 209 15.29 -5.47 10.78
N ASP A 210 16.53 -5.34 11.20
CA ASP A 210 16.87 -4.96 12.59
C ASP A 210 16.52 -3.48 12.83
N ALA A 211 16.82 -2.61 11.86
CA ALA A 211 16.44 -1.20 11.91
C ALA A 211 14.91 -1.03 11.88
N LEU A 212 14.19 -1.84 11.10
CA LEU A 212 12.73 -1.85 11.08
C LEU A 212 12.16 -2.28 12.43
N GLU A 213 12.64 -3.38 13.00
CA GLU A 213 12.17 -3.89 14.28
C GLU A 213 12.41 -2.88 15.42
N LYS A 214 13.58 -2.26 15.43
CA LYS A 214 13.89 -1.17 16.35
C LYS A 214 12.93 0.01 16.21
N ALA A 215 12.65 0.42 14.97
CA ALA A 215 11.73 1.52 14.71
C ALA A 215 10.30 1.19 15.16
N ILE A 216 9.81 -0.04 14.92
CA ILE A 216 8.50 -0.49 15.40
C ILE A 216 8.45 -0.47 16.93
N SER A 217 9.48 -1.00 17.61
CA SER A 217 9.54 -1.05 19.06
C SER A 217 9.57 0.35 19.69
N GLU A 218 10.34 1.28 19.13
CA GLU A 218 10.41 2.67 19.60
C GLU A 218 9.08 3.42 19.35
N ALA A 219 8.45 3.20 18.20
CA ALA A 219 7.17 3.80 17.84
C ALA A 219 6.01 3.31 18.74
N ALA A 220 6.11 2.09 19.26
CA ALA A 220 5.12 1.49 20.16
C ALA A 220 5.04 2.17 21.53
N THR A 221 6.07 2.93 21.92
CA THR A 221 6.14 3.64 23.22
C THR A 221 5.63 5.10 23.16
N ARG A 222 5.18 5.56 22.00
CA ARG A 222 4.76 6.95 21.73
C ARG A 222 3.26 7.13 21.53
#